data_d07512d14c2ca19404cb4beac9271e6a
#
_entry.id   d07512d14c2ca19404cb4beac9271e6a
#
_cell.length_a   1.000
_cell.length_b   1.000
_cell.length_c   1.000
_cell.angle_alpha   90.00
_cell.angle_beta   90.00
_cell.angle_gamma   90.00
#
_symmetry.space_group_name_H-M   'P 1'
#
loop_
_entity.id
_entity.type
_entity.pdbx_description
1 polymer ?
#
loop_
_entity_poly.entity_id
_entity_poly.type
_entity_poly.pdbx_seq_one_letter_code
_entity_poly.pdbx_strand_id
1 'polypeptide(L)'
;MGSSFRLGRIAGIEFGVNWSWFVVFVLIVWTLASGIFPSTNPDLSKGTHIAMAIVAAFLFFLSILLHEFGHALEARREGIEIDGITLWLFGGVARFKDAWKTAGAEFRVAIAGPIVSLVLGVVFVLIALIPGLPEAVDAVAAWLGYINLTLLVFNLIPAQPLDGGRVLHSALWRYKGDFVWATRVAANIGRGFGYLLIAAGIAMFIFQGSFSGAWLAFLGWFLLNAATAEARYVLTQQALNGVRVRDVMTREPVVVGPDVTLSEFMDNIMFSERHTTYPVVADGRPVGLLPFRCVANVPRNEWDTRRVRDCQLGLDEVPVLREDEEAVDALAELSTSRGGHGLVVSNSHLAGIVSTSDLARALEARPRRGVPGREPTRA
;
A
#
# COMPACT_ATOMS: atom_id res chain seq x y z
N MET A 1 4.89 -3.97 -8.03
CA MET A 1 5.40 -4.74 -6.89
C MET A 1 5.96 -6.05 -7.42
N GLY A 2 7.16 -6.50 -6.99
CA GLY A 2 7.81 -7.68 -7.52
C GLY A 2 6.97 -8.96 -7.36
N SER A 3 7.26 -9.96 -8.19
CA SER A 3 6.52 -11.23 -8.30
C SER A 3 6.21 -11.87 -6.94
N SER A 4 4.94 -12.02 -6.63
CA SER A 4 4.47 -12.78 -5.47
C SER A 4 4.07 -14.17 -5.91
N PHE A 5 4.45 -15.16 -5.11
CA PHE A 5 3.98 -16.53 -5.29
C PHE A 5 2.55 -16.64 -4.75
N ARG A 6 1.62 -17.09 -5.56
CA ARG A 6 0.24 -17.36 -5.14
C ARG A 6 0.21 -18.72 -4.45
N LEU A 7 -0.21 -18.75 -3.18
CA LEU A 7 -0.32 -19.99 -2.40
C LEU A 7 -1.69 -20.68 -2.57
N GLY A 8 -2.74 -19.90 -2.90
CA GLY A 8 -4.09 -20.42 -3.04
C GLY A 8 -5.16 -19.44 -2.60
N ARG A 9 -6.41 -19.96 -2.48
CA ARG A 9 -7.56 -19.20 -1.97
C ARG A 9 -8.17 -19.90 -0.77
N ILE A 10 -8.34 -19.17 0.33
CA ILE A 10 -9.03 -19.65 1.54
C ILE A 10 -10.21 -18.70 1.79
N ALA A 11 -11.41 -19.25 1.93
CA ALA A 11 -12.64 -18.47 2.08
C ALA A 11 -12.82 -17.37 0.99
N GLY A 12 -12.35 -17.61 -0.24
CA GLY A 12 -12.45 -16.66 -1.36
C GLY A 12 -11.41 -15.54 -1.36
N ILE A 13 -10.50 -15.49 -0.37
CA ILE A 13 -9.41 -14.52 -0.28
C ILE A 13 -8.13 -15.15 -0.86
N GLU A 14 -7.47 -14.46 -1.79
CA GLU A 14 -6.19 -14.91 -2.35
C GLU A 14 -5.05 -14.71 -1.35
N PHE A 15 -4.21 -15.73 -1.18
CA PHE A 15 -3.00 -15.67 -0.36
C PHE A 15 -1.76 -15.70 -1.25
N GLY A 16 -0.87 -14.73 -1.03
CA GLY A 16 0.40 -14.63 -1.73
C GLY A 16 1.56 -14.43 -0.76
N VAL A 17 2.75 -14.83 -1.20
CA VAL A 17 4.01 -14.62 -0.48
C VAL A 17 4.99 -13.93 -1.42
N ASN A 18 5.57 -12.83 -0.96
CA ASN A 18 6.65 -12.16 -1.67
C ASN A 18 7.98 -12.88 -1.38
N TRP A 19 8.92 -12.84 -2.32
CA TRP A 19 10.24 -13.47 -2.13
C TRP A 19 11.00 -12.93 -0.90
N SER A 20 10.76 -11.69 -0.51
CA SER A 20 11.37 -11.07 0.68
C SER A 20 10.99 -11.77 1.99
N TRP A 21 9.86 -12.47 2.03
CA TRP A 21 9.44 -13.28 3.16
C TRP A 21 10.46 -14.42 3.49
N PHE A 22 11.01 -15.04 2.46
CA PHE A 22 12.00 -16.11 2.68
C PHE A 22 13.26 -15.60 3.37
N VAL A 23 13.67 -14.37 3.08
CA VAL A 23 14.82 -13.73 3.74
C VAL A 23 14.55 -13.58 5.24
N VAL A 24 13.36 -13.08 5.59
CA VAL A 24 12.97 -12.90 7.00
C VAL A 24 12.81 -14.24 7.70
N PHE A 25 12.20 -15.22 7.04
CA PHE A 25 12.07 -16.57 7.58
C PHE A 25 13.44 -17.15 7.97
N VAL A 26 14.40 -17.11 7.06
CA VAL A 26 15.77 -17.59 7.31
C VAL A 26 16.46 -16.80 8.43
N LEU A 27 16.27 -15.48 8.46
CA LEU A 27 16.84 -14.62 9.50
C LEU A 27 16.26 -14.96 10.88
N ILE A 28 14.96 -15.18 10.99
CA ILE A 28 14.29 -15.57 12.26
C ILE A 28 14.79 -16.95 12.68
N VAL A 29 14.80 -17.94 11.77
CA VAL A 29 15.33 -19.27 12.08
C VAL A 29 16.77 -19.19 12.58
N TRP A 30 17.61 -18.42 11.91
CA TRP A 30 19.01 -18.25 12.33
C TRP A 30 19.11 -17.60 13.71
N THR A 31 18.38 -16.52 13.96
CA THR A 31 18.39 -15.83 15.27
C THR A 31 17.90 -16.72 16.40
N LEU A 32 16.84 -17.50 16.16
CA LEU A 32 16.31 -18.43 17.15
C LEU A 32 17.28 -19.59 17.40
N ALA A 33 17.83 -20.20 16.35
CA ALA A 33 18.69 -21.36 16.45
C ALA A 33 20.08 -21.07 16.99
N SER A 34 20.63 -19.86 16.74
CA SER A 34 21.99 -19.49 17.17
C SER A 34 22.04 -18.62 18.42
N GLY A 35 20.92 -17.98 18.80
CA GLY A 35 20.86 -17.04 19.92
C GLY A 35 19.87 -17.45 20.99
N ILE A 36 18.56 -17.33 20.71
CA ILE A 36 17.51 -17.42 21.72
C ILE A 36 17.43 -18.84 22.33
N PHE A 37 17.20 -19.88 21.54
CA PHE A 37 17.04 -21.24 22.08
C PHE A 37 18.29 -21.79 22.75
N PRO A 38 19.52 -21.60 22.22
CA PRO A 38 20.72 -21.99 22.96
C PRO A 38 20.92 -21.27 24.29
N SER A 39 20.48 -20.01 24.40
CA SER A 39 20.61 -19.24 25.65
C SER A 39 19.57 -19.62 26.71
N THR A 40 18.38 -20.04 26.28
CA THR A 40 17.28 -20.44 27.19
C THR A 40 17.29 -21.93 27.52
N ASN A 41 17.77 -22.77 26.62
CA ASN A 41 17.76 -24.24 26.72
C ASN A 41 19.14 -24.83 26.34
N PRO A 42 20.21 -24.54 27.11
CA PRO A 42 21.56 -24.89 26.74
C PRO A 42 21.85 -26.40 26.65
N ASP A 43 21.07 -27.21 27.34
CA ASP A 43 21.26 -28.69 27.41
C ASP A 43 20.73 -29.40 26.16
N LEU A 44 19.97 -28.74 25.30
CA LEU A 44 19.47 -29.34 24.08
C LEU A 44 20.53 -29.36 22.96
N SER A 45 20.42 -30.36 22.09
CA SER A 45 21.34 -30.47 20.96
C SER A 45 21.16 -29.35 19.92
N LYS A 46 22.23 -29.03 19.16
CA LYS A 46 22.16 -28.06 18.05
C LYS A 46 21.09 -28.44 17.01
N GLY A 47 20.92 -29.74 16.73
CA GLY A 47 19.88 -30.21 15.82
C GLY A 47 18.46 -29.90 16.36
N THR A 48 18.28 -30.06 17.67
CA THR A 48 17.01 -29.72 18.34
C THR A 48 16.76 -28.22 18.25
N HIS A 49 17.73 -27.35 18.53
CA HIS A 49 17.59 -25.89 18.40
C HIS A 49 17.18 -25.47 16.99
N ILE A 50 17.78 -26.10 15.93
CA ILE A 50 17.40 -25.81 14.54
C ILE A 50 15.95 -26.25 14.27
N ALA A 51 15.54 -27.42 14.71
CA ALA A 51 14.18 -27.92 14.55
C ALA A 51 13.15 -27.01 15.26
N MET A 52 13.43 -26.64 16.52
CA MET A 52 12.63 -25.67 17.28
C MET A 52 12.50 -24.34 16.56
N ALA A 53 13.61 -23.80 16.03
CA ALA A 53 13.62 -22.52 15.31
C ALA A 53 12.79 -22.56 14.02
N ILE A 54 12.87 -23.65 13.25
CA ILE A 54 12.06 -23.83 12.03
C ILE A 54 10.57 -23.89 12.38
N VAL A 55 10.20 -24.70 13.37
CA VAL A 55 8.80 -24.83 13.83
C VAL A 55 8.28 -23.51 14.38
N ALA A 56 9.05 -22.86 15.25
CA ALA A 56 8.68 -21.57 15.84
C ALA A 56 8.49 -20.49 14.78
N ALA A 57 9.42 -20.36 13.82
CA ALA A 57 9.32 -19.40 12.72
C ALA A 57 8.09 -19.67 11.83
N PHE A 58 7.85 -20.94 11.48
CA PHE A 58 6.68 -21.32 10.69
C PHE A 58 5.37 -20.97 11.41
N LEU A 59 5.22 -21.34 12.68
CA LEU A 59 4.04 -21.05 13.47
C LEU A 59 3.86 -19.54 13.74
N PHE A 60 4.95 -18.79 13.85
CA PHE A 60 4.91 -17.33 13.95
C PHE A 60 4.33 -16.69 12.68
N PHE A 61 4.80 -17.10 11.51
CA PHE A 61 4.22 -16.61 10.26
C PHE A 61 2.79 -17.03 10.05
N LEU A 62 2.42 -18.23 10.51
CA LEU A 62 1.03 -18.65 10.54
C LEU A 62 0.21 -17.75 11.48
N SER A 63 0.76 -17.35 12.63
CA SER A 63 0.11 -16.39 13.54
C SER A 63 -0.12 -15.04 12.89
N ILE A 64 0.88 -14.51 12.16
CA ILE A 64 0.71 -13.27 11.37
C ILE A 64 -0.38 -13.44 10.32
N LEU A 65 -0.38 -14.55 9.59
CA LEU A 65 -1.41 -14.83 8.58
C LEU A 65 -2.81 -14.90 9.19
N LEU A 66 -2.97 -15.52 10.36
CA LEU A 66 -4.24 -15.58 11.08
C LEU A 66 -4.66 -14.21 11.61
N HIS A 67 -3.73 -13.37 12.04
CA HIS A 67 -3.98 -11.98 12.42
C HIS A 67 -4.57 -11.19 11.25
N GLU A 68 -3.92 -11.21 10.07
CA GLU A 68 -4.43 -10.57 8.85
C GLU A 68 -5.77 -11.17 8.39
N PHE A 69 -5.93 -12.48 8.56
CA PHE A 69 -7.18 -13.15 8.26
C PHE A 69 -8.32 -12.69 9.17
N GLY A 70 -8.01 -12.35 10.43
CA GLY A 70 -8.97 -11.73 11.35
C GLY A 70 -9.52 -10.42 10.79
N HIS A 71 -8.65 -9.51 10.33
CA HIS A 71 -9.06 -8.27 9.67
C HIS A 71 -9.91 -8.53 8.44
N ALA A 72 -9.46 -9.46 7.60
CA ALA A 72 -10.13 -9.79 6.35
C ALA A 72 -11.54 -10.38 6.56
N LEU A 73 -11.72 -11.27 7.53
CA LEU A 73 -13.02 -11.83 7.84
C LEU A 73 -14.01 -10.77 8.33
N GLU A 74 -13.54 -9.85 9.20
CA GLU A 74 -14.39 -8.78 9.70
C GLU A 74 -14.72 -7.77 8.60
N ALA A 75 -13.75 -7.40 7.75
CA ALA A 75 -14.00 -6.53 6.60
C ALA A 75 -15.07 -7.09 5.65
N ARG A 76 -15.05 -8.41 5.39
CA ARG A 76 -16.10 -9.07 4.59
C ARG A 76 -17.47 -9.03 5.27
N ARG A 77 -17.55 -9.15 6.60
CA ARG A 77 -18.82 -8.99 7.35
C ARG A 77 -19.38 -7.58 7.20
N GLU A 78 -18.50 -6.58 7.10
CA GLU A 78 -18.86 -5.19 6.85
C GLU A 78 -19.18 -4.90 5.36
N GLY A 79 -19.11 -5.91 4.48
CA GLY A 79 -19.37 -5.79 3.05
C GLY A 79 -18.29 -5.01 2.30
N ILE A 80 -17.03 -5.14 2.74
CA ILE A 80 -15.84 -4.58 2.09
C ILE A 80 -15.18 -5.69 1.28
N GLU A 81 -14.95 -5.46 -0.01
CA GLU A 81 -14.25 -6.40 -0.88
C GLU A 81 -12.74 -6.40 -0.60
N ILE A 82 -12.15 -7.61 -0.64
CA ILE A 82 -10.73 -7.84 -0.39
C ILE A 82 -10.13 -8.54 -1.59
N ASP A 83 -9.12 -7.96 -2.20
CA ASP A 83 -8.38 -8.56 -3.31
C ASP A 83 -7.52 -9.75 -2.88
N GLY A 84 -6.93 -9.67 -1.68
CA GLY A 84 -6.07 -10.71 -1.15
C GLY A 84 -5.18 -10.24 -0.01
N ILE A 85 -4.47 -11.22 0.57
CA ILE A 85 -3.47 -11.02 1.62
C ILE A 85 -2.12 -11.43 1.06
N THR A 86 -1.13 -10.56 1.15
CA THR A 86 0.24 -10.86 0.72
C THR A 86 1.20 -10.73 1.89
N LEU A 87 1.93 -11.81 2.20
CA LEU A 87 3.03 -11.78 3.15
C LEU A 87 4.30 -11.22 2.49
N TRP A 88 4.94 -10.27 3.15
CA TRP A 88 6.19 -9.66 2.70
C TRP A 88 7.13 -9.38 3.88
N LEU A 89 8.23 -8.64 3.66
CA LEU A 89 9.30 -8.39 4.63
C LEU A 89 8.81 -7.93 6.01
N PHE A 90 7.82 -7.04 6.07
CA PHE A 90 7.36 -6.41 7.32
C PHE A 90 6.01 -6.95 7.84
N GLY A 91 5.54 -8.09 7.32
CA GLY A 91 4.30 -8.71 7.80
C GLY A 91 3.31 -9.03 6.66
N GLY A 92 2.03 -9.07 6.99
CA GLY A 92 0.93 -9.24 6.05
C GLY A 92 0.38 -7.90 5.56
N VAL A 93 -0.10 -7.86 4.33
CA VAL A 93 -0.84 -6.71 3.80
C VAL A 93 -2.12 -7.23 3.17
N ALA A 94 -3.25 -6.90 3.78
CA ALA A 94 -4.57 -7.08 3.20
C ALA A 94 -4.89 -5.89 2.29
N ARG A 95 -5.29 -6.16 1.04
CA ARG A 95 -5.69 -5.12 0.08
C ARG A 95 -7.20 -5.00 0.07
N PHE A 96 -7.69 -3.88 0.57
CA PHE A 96 -9.10 -3.51 0.56
C PHE A 96 -9.38 -2.69 -0.70
N LYS A 97 -10.49 -3.00 -1.41
CA LYS A 97 -10.92 -2.25 -2.60
C LYS A 97 -11.66 -0.98 -2.25
N ASP A 98 -12.46 -1.04 -1.20
CA ASP A 98 -13.35 0.05 -0.81
C ASP A 98 -12.82 0.86 0.35
N ALA A 99 -13.22 2.14 0.41
CA ALA A 99 -13.03 2.97 1.58
C ALA A 99 -13.95 2.55 2.73
N TRP A 100 -13.60 2.91 3.95
CA TRP A 100 -14.39 2.62 5.14
C TRP A 100 -15.75 3.30 5.09
N LYS A 101 -16.83 2.51 5.20
CA LYS A 101 -18.21 3.04 5.15
C LYS A 101 -18.60 3.80 6.42
N THR A 102 -18.12 3.37 7.57
CA THR A 102 -18.42 3.97 8.88
C THR A 102 -17.24 3.83 9.84
N ALA A 103 -17.15 4.72 10.82
CA ALA A 103 -16.16 4.64 11.90
C ALA A 103 -16.27 3.33 12.70
N GLY A 104 -17.51 2.81 12.88
CA GLY A 104 -17.73 1.54 13.56
C GLY A 104 -17.20 0.33 12.79
N ALA A 105 -17.34 0.32 11.48
CA ALA A 105 -16.78 -0.74 10.62
C ALA A 105 -15.24 -0.73 10.70
N GLU A 106 -14.62 0.44 10.55
CA GLU A 106 -13.18 0.59 10.69
C GLU A 106 -12.66 0.09 12.04
N PHE A 107 -13.34 0.46 13.14
CA PHE A 107 -12.98 -0.01 14.47
C PHE A 107 -13.02 -1.53 14.60
N ARG A 108 -14.14 -2.17 14.16
CA ARG A 108 -14.28 -3.63 14.25
C ARG A 108 -13.23 -4.36 13.43
N VAL A 109 -12.96 -3.88 12.23
CA VAL A 109 -11.92 -4.45 11.38
C VAL A 109 -10.55 -4.26 12.03
N ALA A 110 -10.22 -3.05 12.50
CA ALA A 110 -8.91 -2.75 13.09
C ALA A 110 -8.61 -3.58 14.35
N ILE A 111 -9.62 -3.87 15.21
CA ILE A 111 -9.40 -4.64 16.44
C ILE A 111 -9.39 -6.16 16.22
N ALA A 112 -9.86 -6.65 15.06
CA ALA A 112 -10.01 -8.08 14.80
C ALA A 112 -8.67 -8.82 14.76
N GLY A 113 -7.63 -8.26 14.12
CA GLY A 113 -6.27 -8.82 14.13
C GLY A 113 -5.66 -8.91 15.54
N PRO A 114 -5.62 -7.79 16.29
CA PRO A 114 -5.21 -7.80 17.69
C PRO A 114 -5.92 -8.85 18.56
N ILE A 115 -7.22 -9.06 18.38
CA ILE A 115 -7.97 -10.12 19.09
C ILE A 115 -7.41 -11.51 18.73
N VAL A 116 -7.11 -11.77 17.47
CA VAL A 116 -6.50 -13.05 17.05
C VAL A 116 -5.13 -13.23 17.72
N SER A 117 -4.28 -12.20 17.71
CA SER A 117 -2.97 -12.26 18.38
C SER A 117 -3.10 -12.48 19.89
N LEU A 118 -4.09 -11.87 20.53
CA LEU A 118 -4.38 -12.12 21.94
C LEU A 118 -4.74 -13.59 22.20
N VAL A 119 -5.67 -14.12 21.41
CA VAL A 119 -6.11 -15.52 21.56
C VAL A 119 -4.95 -16.47 21.35
N LEU A 120 -4.16 -16.28 20.27
CA LEU A 120 -2.99 -17.12 19.99
C LEU A 120 -1.93 -16.99 21.08
N GLY A 121 -1.64 -15.77 21.54
CA GLY A 121 -0.70 -15.53 22.64
C GLY A 121 -1.11 -16.25 23.92
N VAL A 122 -2.39 -16.13 24.32
CA VAL A 122 -2.92 -16.83 25.50
C VAL A 122 -2.88 -18.34 25.30
N VAL A 123 -3.30 -18.87 24.16
CA VAL A 123 -3.26 -20.31 23.87
C VAL A 123 -1.84 -20.87 24.00
N PHE A 124 -0.84 -20.21 23.39
CA PHE A 124 0.55 -20.67 23.48
C PHE A 124 1.13 -20.55 24.90
N VAL A 125 0.77 -19.50 25.66
CA VAL A 125 1.14 -19.39 27.09
C VAL A 125 0.51 -20.53 27.88
N LEU A 126 -0.76 -20.84 27.69
CA LEU A 126 -1.42 -21.96 28.37
C LEU A 126 -0.80 -23.31 28.02
N ILE A 127 -0.38 -23.51 26.76
CA ILE A 127 0.36 -24.71 26.37
C ILE A 127 1.67 -24.80 27.13
N ALA A 128 2.45 -23.73 27.21
CA ALA A 128 3.71 -23.68 27.94
C ALA A 128 3.57 -23.94 29.44
N LEU A 129 2.39 -23.71 30.01
CA LEU A 129 2.10 -23.98 31.42
C LEU A 129 1.68 -25.43 31.72
N ILE A 130 1.59 -26.31 30.70
CA ILE A 130 1.23 -27.73 30.90
C ILE A 130 2.41 -28.48 31.49
N PRO A 131 2.30 -29.06 32.69
CA PRO A 131 3.40 -29.82 33.28
C PRO A 131 3.78 -31.06 32.49
N GLY A 132 5.09 -31.34 32.41
CA GLY A 132 5.60 -32.57 31.81
C GLY A 132 5.72 -32.54 30.27
N LEU A 133 5.56 -31.39 29.66
CA LEU A 133 5.88 -31.24 28.23
C LEU A 133 7.39 -31.43 27.97
N PRO A 134 7.78 -31.97 26.81
CA PRO A 134 9.17 -31.94 26.39
C PRO A 134 9.72 -30.50 26.38
N GLU A 135 10.92 -30.28 26.90
CA GLU A 135 11.54 -28.96 27.03
C GLU A 135 11.52 -28.16 25.72
N ALA A 136 11.78 -28.83 24.58
CA ALA A 136 11.72 -28.20 23.26
C ALA A 136 10.32 -27.67 22.89
N VAL A 137 9.25 -28.37 23.30
CA VAL A 137 7.86 -27.97 23.02
C VAL A 137 7.48 -26.81 23.92
N ASP A 138 7.83 -26.88 25.18
CA ASP A 138 7.60 -25.82 26.17
C ASP A 138 8.28 -24.52 25.72
N ALA A 139 9.56 -24.56 25.37
CA ALA A 139 10.31 -23.39 24.92
C ALA A 139 9.73 -22.76 23.63
N VAL A 140 9.31 -23.57 22.65
CA VAL A 140 8.65 -23.07 21.43
C VAL A 140 7.31 -22.43 21.76
N ALA A 141 6.50 -23.07 22.61
CA ALA A 141 5.21 -22.51 23.03
C ALA A 141 5.39 -21.21 23.82
N ALA A 142 6.31 -21.17 24.77
CA ALA A 142 6.61 -19.96 25.54
C ALA A 142 7.04 -18.81 24.64
N TRP A 143 7.93 -19.07 23.67
CA TRP A 143 8.36 -18.06 22.71
C TRP A 143 7.22 -17.58 21.81
N LEU A 144 6.38 -18.49 21.31
CA LEU A 144 5.21 -18.14 20.49
C LEU A 144 4.17 -17.32 21.28
N GLY A 145 3.95 -17.67 22.54
CA GLY A 145 3.13 -16.88 23.46
C GLY A 145 3.66 -15.46 23.62
N TYR A 146 4.95 -15.34 23.95
CA TYR A 146 5.63 -14.05 24.09
C TYR A 146 5.55 -13.20 22.82
N ILE A 147 5.88 -13.75 21.67
CA ILE A 147 5.93 -12.97 20.42
C ILE A 147 4.53 -12.54 19.94
N ASN A 148 3.49 -13.38 20.12
CA ASN A 148 2.12 -13.01 19.78
C ASN A 148 1.57 -11.90 20.70
N LEU A 149 1.88 -11.94 21.99
CA LEU A 149 1.53 -10.86 22.93
C LEU A 149 2.32 -9.58 22.64
N THR A 150 3.58 -9.69 22.24
CA THR A 150 4.39 -8.56 21.77
C THR A 150 3.78 -7.95 20.50
N LEU A 151 3.37 -8.77 19.52
CA LEU A 151 2.68 -8.35 18.30
C LEU A 151 1.37 -7.63 18.62
N LEU A 152 0.58 -8.14 19.59
CA LEU A 152 -0.62 -7.49 20.09
C LEU A 152 -0.33 -6.09 20.62
N VAL A 153 0.62 -5.98 21.58
CA VAL A 153 0.96 -4.69 22.21
C VAL A 153 1.48 -3.70 21.16
N PHE A 154 2.36 -4.16 20.27
CA PHE A 154 2.91 -3.32 19.23
C PHE A 154 1.82 -2.81 18.27
N ASN A 155 0.92 -3.70 17.82
CA ASN A 155 -0.16 -3.30 16.92
C ASN A 155 -1.23 -2.43 17.60
N LEU A 156 -1.37 -2.46 18.93
CA LEU A 156 -2.29 -1.57 19.66
C LEU A 156 -1.70 -0.19 19.98
N ILE A 157 -0.44 0.09 19.62
CA ILE A 157 0.11 1.44 19.74
C ILE A 157 -0.73 2.39 18.88
N PRO A 158 -1.23 3.53 19.42
CA PRO A 158 -2.14 4.44 18.72
C PRO A 158 -1.41 5.30 17.67
N ALA A 159 -0.71 4.68 16.75
CA ALA A 159 0.13 5.31 15.74
C ALA A 159 -0.07 4.62 14.39
N GLN A 160 -0.51 5.37 13.36
CA GLN A 160 -0.53 4.83 11.99
C GLN A 160 0.90 4.50 11.53
N PRO A 161 1.12 3.40 10.80
CA PRO A 161 0.13 2.54 10.12
C PRO A 161 -0.37 1.33 10.94
N LEU A 162 -0.09 1.26 12.25
CA LEU A 162 -0.48 0.15 13.12
C LEU A 162 -2.00 0.11 13.34
N ASP A 163 -2.53 -1.05 13.75
CA ASP A 163 -3.97 -1.22 13.98
C ASP A 163 -4.51 -0.28 15.06
N GLY A 164 -3.73 -0.03 16.14
CA GLY A 164 -4.04 0.95 17.16
C GLY A 164 -4.17 2.38 16.60
N GLY A 165 -3.44 2.70 15.54
CA GLY A 165 -3.61 3.94 14.79
C GLY A 165 -4.96 4.02 14.07
N ARG A 166 -5.45 2.91 13.51
CA ARG A 166 -6.80 2.80 12.90
C ARG A 166 -7.89 2.82 13.96
N VAL A 167 -7.68 2.16 15.11
CA VAL A 167 -8.58 2.25 16.27
C VAL A 167 -8.70 3.70 16.74
N LEU A 168 -7.58 4.41 16.87
CA LEU A 168 -7.57 5.84 17.21
C LEU A 168 -8.29 6.66 16.15
N HIS A 169 -8.01 6.44 14.86
CA HIS A 169 -8.65 7.13 13.75
C HIS A 169 -10.17 6.97 13.79
N SER A 170 -10.66 5.74 13.95
CA SER A 170 -12.09 5.45 14.03
C SER A 170 -12.76 6.13 15.22
N ALA A 171 -12.09 6.18 16.38
CA ALA A 171 -12.58 6.89 17.57
C ALA A 171 -12.67 8.40 17.34
N LEU A 172 -11.64 9.01 16.74
CA LEU A 172 -11.60 10.42 16.38
C LEU A 172 -12.67 10.78 15.34
N TRP A 173 -12.83 9.93 14.34
CA TRP A 173 -13.85 10.09 13.31
C TRP A 173 -15.26 10.01 13.90
N ARG A 174 -15.52 9.03 14.78
CA ARG A 174 -16.81 8.92 15.48
C ARG A 174 -17.10 10.13 16.36
N TYR A 175 -16.06 10.67 17.03
CA TYR A 175 -16.19 11.80 17.95
C TYR A 175 -16.53 13.11 17.21
N LYS A 176 -15.83 13.41 16.10
CA LYS A 176 -15.97 14.70 15.39
C LYS A 176 -16.84 14.63 14.15
N GLY A 177 -17.12 13.43 13.61
CA GLY A 177 -17.84 13.25 12.35
C GLY A 177 -17.04 13.65 11.10
N ASP A 178 -15.77 14.02 11.24
CA ASP A 178 -14.89 14.49 10.16
C ASP A 178 -13.77 13.48 9.91
N PHE A 179 -13.91 12.72 8.83
CA PHE A 179 -12.96 11.70 8.41
C PHE A 179 -11.57 12.29 8.09
N VAL A 180 -11.55 13.40 7.34
CA VAL A 180 -10.29 14.05 6.92
C VAL A 180 -9.51 14.59 8.11
N TRP A 181 -10.21 15.21 9.06
CA TRP A 181 -9.59 15.67 10.30
C TRP A 181 -9.03 14.51 11.11
N ALA A 182 -9.81 13.43 11.30
CA ALA A 182 -9.37 12.24 12.02
C ALA A 182 -8.11 11.63 11.38
N THR A 183 -8.09 11.50 10.03
CA THR A 183 -6.93 11.00 9.29
C THR A 183 -5.69 11.86 9.55
N ARG A 184 -5.82 13.20 9.50
CA ARG A 184 -4.68 14.10 9.76
C ARG A 184 -4.15 13.98 11.18
N VAL A 185 -5.05 13.88 12.16
CA VAL A 185 -4.66 13.75 13.59
C VAL A 185 -3.97 12.42 13.83
N ALA A 186 -4.56 11.30 13.40
CA ALA A 186 -3.98 9.99 13.56
C ALA A 186 -2.60 9.86 12.86
N ALA A 187 -2.47 10.40 11.65
CA ALA A 187 -1.19 10.43 10.93
C ALA A 187 -0.14 11.30 11.63
N ASN A 188 -0.54 12.44 12.22
CA ASN A 188 0.38 13.29 12.98
C ASN A 188 0.90 12.58 14.23
N ILE A 189 0.04 11.84 14.93
CA ILE A 189 0.42 11.03 16.09
C ILE A 189 1.38 9.91 15.64
N GLY A 190 1.09 9.23 14.53
CA GLY A 190 1.98 8.22 13.97
C GLY A 190 3.36 8.77 13.59
N ARG A 191 3.40 9.96 12.97
CA ARG A 191 4.66 10.66 12.67
C ARG A 191 5.43 11.05 13.92
N GLY A 192 4.72 11.57 14.95
CA GLY A 192 5.32 11.89 16.24
C GLY A 192 5.95 10.67 16.90
N PHE A 193 5.26 9.52 16.85
CA PHE A 193 5.79 8.25 17.33
C PHE A 193 7.03 7.80 16.54
N GLY A 194 7.01 7.93 15.21
CA GLY A 194 8.18 7.65 14.37
C GLY A 194 9.40 8.51 14.74
N TYR A 195 9.21 9.83 14.94
CA TYR A 195 10.28 10.71 15.40
C TYR A 195 10.82 10.34 16.78
N LEU A 196 9.92 9.94 17.70
CA LEU A 196 10.32 9.48 19.04
C LEU A 196 11.21 8.24 18.97
N LEU A 197 10.86 7.25 18.14
CA LEU A 197 11.69 6.05 17.94
C LEU A 197 13.04 6.38 17.30
N ILE A 198 13.09 7.29 16.32
CA ILE A 198 14.34 7.76 15.71
C ILE A 198 15.22 8.39 16.76
N ALA A 199 14.69 9.31 17.55
CA ALA A 199 15.46 10.02 18.59
C ALA A 199 15.96 9.04 19.66
N ALA A 200 15.10 8.13 20.14
CA ALA A 200 15.47 7.10 21.10
C ALA A 200 16.54 6.16 20.53
N GLY A 201 16.40 5.73 19.28
CA GLY A 201 17.37 4.87 18.60
C GLY A 201 18.73 5.53 18.44
N ILE A 202 18.77 6.80 18.01
CA ILE A 202 20.01 7.57 17.91
C ILE A 202 20.67 7.74 19.30
N ALA A 203 19.87 8.05 20.32
CA ALA A 203 20.37 8.18 21.69
C ALA A 203 20.99 6.86 22.19
N MET A 204 20.30 5.72 22.00
CA MET A 204 20.84 4.39 22.36
C MET A 204 22.13 4.08 21.60
N PHE A 205 22.20 4.39 20.32
CA PHE A 205 23.39 4.16 19.51
C PHE A 205 24.59 5.00 20.00
N ILE A 206 24.37 6.30 20.27
CA ILE A 206 25.46 7.22 20.68
C ILE A 206 25.91 6.93 22.12
N PHE A 207 24.97 6.79 23.08
CA PHE A 207 25.31 6.70 24.50
C PHE A 207 25.64 5.29 24.98
N GLN A 208 25.10 4.25 24.32
CA GLN A 208 25.32 2.86 24.72
C GLN A 208 26.16 2.06 23.73
N GLY A 209 26.50 2.60 22.55
CA GLY A 209 27.21 1.90 21.48
C GLY A 209 26.43 0.70 20.93
N SER A 210 25.11 0.64 21.16
CA SER A 210 24.28 -0.50 20.84
C SER A 210 23.77 -0.48 19.40
N PHE A 211 24.08 -1.53 18.64
CA PHE A 211 23.52 -1.69 17.29
C PHE A 211 21.98 -1.78 17.28
N SER A 212 21.36 -2.20 18.40
CA SER A 212 19.91 -2.19 18.58
C SER A 212 19.32 -0.77 18.47
N GLY A 213 20.10 0.28 18.83
CA GLY A 213 19.70 1.67 18.62
C GLY A 213 19.56 2.05 17.15
N ALA A 214 20.49 1.60 16.29
CA ALA A 214 20.39 1.82 14.85
C ALA A 214 19.15 1.12 14.26
N TRP A 215 18.85 -0.09 14.73
CA TRP A 215 17.62 -0.79 14.33
C TRP A 215 16.36 -0.06 14.75
N LEU A 216 16.31 0.45 15.98
CA LEU A 216 15.18 1.23 16.48
C LEU A 216 14.97 2.52 15.69
N ALA A 217 16.05 3.23 15.34
CA ALA A 217 16.00 4.43 14.50
C ALA A 217 15.49 4.11 13.09
N PHE A 218 15.95 2.99 12.50
CA PHE A 218 15.45 2.50 11.21
C PHE A 218 13.94 2.17 11.26
N LEU A 219 13.49 1.48 12.31
CA LEU A 219 12.07 1.19 12.51
C LEU A 219 11.23 2.46 12.62
N GLY A 220 11.72 3.46 13.37
CA GLY A 220 11.07 4.76 13.48
C GLY A 220 10.98 5.49 12.13
N TRP A 221 12.05 5.47 11.33
CA TRP A 221 12.06 6.03 9.98
C TRP A 221 11.07 5.32 9.05
N PHE A 222 11.01 3.99 9.12
CA PHE A 222 10.07 3.19 8.35
C PHE A 222 8.62 3.55 8.70
N LEU A 223 8.27 3.57 10.01
CA LEU A 223 6.92 3.93 10.46
C LEU A 223 6.54 5.35 10.08
N LEU A 224 7.47 6.30 10.16
CA LEU A 224 7.25 7.69 9.73
C LEU A 224 6.87 7.78 8.24
N ASN A 225 7.60 7.04 7.37
CA ASN A 225 7.31 7.02 5.95
C ASN A 225 5.98 6.29 5.65
N ALA A 226 5.73 5.18 6.32
CA ALA A 226 4.50 4.41 6.16
C ALA A 226 3.26 5.21 6.60
N ALA A 227 3.30 5.87 7.77
CA ALA A 227 2.22 6.75 8.23
C ALA A 227 1.95 7.91 7.26
N THR A 228 3.00 8.47 6.68
CA THR A 228 2.88 9.57 5.70
C THR A 228 2.27 9.08 4.39
N ALA A 229 2.68 7.90 3.91
CA ALA A 229 2.16 7.30 2.68
C ALA A 229 0.69 6.90 2.82
N GLU A 230 0.33 6.26 3.94
CA GLU A 230 -1.06 5.88 4.27
C GLU A 230 -1.98 7.11 4.30
N ALA A 231 -1.57 8.17 5.01
CA ALA A 231 -2.35 9.40 5.09
C ALA A 231 -2.54 10.06 3.71
N ARG A 232 -1.50 10.10 2.89
CA ARG A 232 -1.59 10.64 1.53
C ARG A 232 -2.57 9.83 0.69
N TYR A 233 -2.46 8.50 0.72
CA TYR A 233 -3.32 7.59 -0.03
C TYR A 233 -4.79 7.81 0.35
N VAL A 234 -5.11 7.75 1.65
CA VAL A 234 -6.47 7.92 2.16
C VAL A 234 -7.05 9.30 1.81
N LEU A 235 -6.27 10.37 1.97
CA LEU A 235 -6.72 11.73 1.64
C LEU A 235 -6.92 11.91 0.12
N THR A 236 -6.09 11.29 -0.71
CA THR A 236 -6.24 11.30 -2.16
C THR A 236 -7.50 10.57 -2.59
N GLN A 237 -7.73 9.36 -2.07
CA GLN A 237 -8.96 8.62 -2.34
C GLN A 237 -10.21 9.43 -1.95
N GLN A 238 -10.22 9.99 -0.75
CA GLN A 238 -11.35 10.80 -0.28
C GLN A 238 -11.59 12.04 -1.14
N ALA A 239 -10.54 12.67 -1.63
CA ALA A 239 -10.66 13.87 -2.48
C ALA A 239 -11.14 13.54 -3.90
N LEU A 240 -10.83 12.36 -4.43
CA LEU A 240 -11.26 11.89 -5.74
C LEU A 240 -12.60 11.15 -5.71
N ASN A 241 -13.13 10.82 -4.54
CA ASN A 241 -14.40 10.10 -4.41
C ASN A 241 -15.54 10.86 -5.13
N GLY A 242 -16.25 10.15 -6.01
CA GLY A 242 -17.33 10.68 -6.84
C GLY A 242 -16.87 11.62 -7.97
N VAL A 243 -15.56 11.72 -8.23
CA VAL A 243 -15.02 12.37 -9.45
C VAL A 243 -14.92 11.31 -10.54
N ARG A 244 -15.40 11.63 -11.73
CA ARG A 244 -15.25 10.76 -12.89
C ARG A 244 -14.14 11.24 -13.82
N VAL A 245 -13.61 10.34 -14.62
CA VAL A 245 -12.56 10.64 -15.61
C VAL A 245 -12.98 11.79 -16.52
N ARG A 246 -14.24 11.84 -16.97
CA ARG A 246 -14.79 12.92 -17.81
C ARG A 246 -14.74 14.31 -17.14
N ASP A 247 -14.64 14.38 -15.81
CA ASP A 247 -14.65 15.65 -15.08
C ASP A 247 -13.24 16.27 -15.00
N VAL A 248 -12.22 15.46 -15.27
CA VAL A 248 -10.80 15.82 -15.12
C VAL A 248 -9.97 15.66 -16.39
N MET A 249 -10.48 14.92 -17.40
CA MET A 249 -9.78 14.73 -18.67
C MET A 249 -9.67 16.01 -19.48
N THR A 250 -8.65 16.11 -20.31
CA THR A 250 -8.59 17.09 -21.38
C THR A 250 -9.40 16.54 -22.56
N ARG A 251 -10.53 17.26 -22.84
CA ARG A 251 -11.39 16.95 -24.00
C ARG A 251 -10.75 17.47 -25.27
N GLU A 252 -11.04 16.81 -26.39
CA GLU A 252 -10.55 17.21 -27.73
C GLU A 252 -9.02 17.49 -27.72
N PRO A 253 -8.19 16.52 -27.30
CA PRO A 253 -6.76 16.71 -27.29
C PRO A 253 -6.21 16.86 -28.70
N VAL A 254 -5.08 17.54 -28.85
CA VAL A 254 -4.35 17.56 -30.09
C VAL A 254 -3.90 16.15 -30.45
N VAL A 255 -4.31 15.66 -31.60
CA VAL A 255 -4.03 14.30 -32.07
C VAL A 255 -3.01 14.30 -33.20
N VAL A 256 -2.31 13.19 -33.38
CA VAL A 256 -1.37 12.97 -34.46
C VAL A 256 -1.70 11.68 -35.22
N GLY A 257 -1.52 11.67 -36.50
CA GLY A 257 -1.68 10.46 -37.33
C GLY A 257 -0.46 9.52 -37.20
N PRO A 258 -0.66 8.20 -37.29
CA PRO A 258 0.44 7.23 -37.18
C PRO A 258 1.46 7.32 -38.34
N ASP A 259 1.03 7.83 -39.50
CA ASP A 259 1.84 7.92 -40.71
C ASP A 259 2.61 9.25 -40.87
N VAL A 260 2.38 10.21 -39.98
CA VAL A 260 3.10 11.50 -39.94
C VAL A 260 4.58 11.22 -39.65
N THR A 261 5.50 11.89 -40.36
CA THR A 261 6.93 11.79 -40.08
C THR A 261 7.27 12.52 -38.77
N LEU A 262 8.37 12.14 -38.13
CA LEU A 262 8.79 12.83 -36.90
C LEU A 262 9.20 14.29 -37.20
N SER A 263 9.71 14.60 -38.42
CA SER A 263 10.01 15.96 -38.86
C SER A 263 8.73 16.79 -38.94
N GLU A 264 7.69 16.31 -39.65
CA GLU A 264 6.39 16.97 -39.76
C GLU A 264 5.72 17.17 -38.41
N PHE A 265 5.82 16.16 -37.50
CA PHE A 265 5.30 16.27 -36.12
C PHE A 265 5.99 17.40 -35.37
N MET A 266 7.31 17.48 -35.46
CA MET A 266 8.08 18.52 -34.73
C MET A 266 7.76 19.91 -35.27
N ASP A 267 7.72 20.08 -36.58
CA ASP A 267 7.58 21.40 -37.22
C ASP A 267 6.14 21.95 -37.14
N ASN A 268 5.13 21.09 -37.30
CA ASN A 268 3.73 21.52 -37.40
C ASN A 268 2.93 21.39 -36.12
N ILE A 269 3.29 20.46 -35.20
CA ILE A 269 2.48 20.13 -34.03
C ILE A 269 3.20 20.52 -32.75
N MET A 270 4.42 20.02 -32.52
CA MET A 270 5.12 20.18 -31.25
C MET A 270 5.45 21.64 -30.94
N PHE A 271 5.83 22.44 -31.94
CA PHE A 271 6.18 23.87 -31.73
C PHE A 271 4.96 24.75 -31.44
N SER A 272 3.80 24.40 -32.05
CA SER A 272 2.52 25.12 -31.83
C SER A 272 1.81 24.70 -30.53
N GLU A 273 1.85 23.39 -30.22
CA GLU A 273 1.04 22.78 -29.16
C GLU A 273 1.93 22.01 -28.17
N ARG A 274 2.62 22.71 -27.30
CA ARG A 274 3.67 22.23 -26.40
C ARG A 274 3.19 21.23 -25.34
N HIS A 275 2.69 20.06 -25.77
CA HIS A 275 2.31 18.98 -24.87
C HIS A 275 3.44 17.96 -24.71
N THR A 276 3.42 17.22 -23.61
CA THR A 276 4.41 16.15 -23.34
C THR A 276 4.02 14.82 -23.94
N THR A 277 2.75 14.66 -24.34
CA THR A 277 2.21 13.41 -24.89
C THR A 277 1.02 13.72 -25.81
N TYR A 278 0.93 13.03 -26.91
CA TYR A 278 -0.12 13.21 -27.92
C TYR A 278 -0.82 11.88 -28.19
N PRO A 279 -2.17 11.82 -28.24
CA PRO A 279 -2.89 10.66 -28.73
C PRO A 279 -2.61 10.43 -30.21
N VAL A 280 -2.36 9.17 -30.57
CA VAL A 280 -2.22 8.75 -31.95
C VAL A 280 -3.54 8.16 -32.43
N VAL A 281 -4.09 8.71 -33.53
CA VAL A 281 -5.42 8.37 -34.04
C VAL A 281 -5.34 7.98 -35.49
N ALA A 282 -5.92 6.83 -35.85
CA ALA A 282 -6.11 6.37 -37.23
C ALA A 282 -7.62 6.16 -37.44
N ASP A 283 -8.15 6.73 -38.55
CA ASP A 283 -9.57 6.61 -38.93
C ASP A 283 -10.56 6.93 -37.77
N GLY A 284 -10.23 7.95 -36.99
CA GLY A 284 -11.05 8.37 -35.82
C GLY A 284 -10.93 7.49 -34.57
N ARG A 285 -10.11 6.44 -34.59
CA ARG A 285 -9.89 5.53 -33.48
C ARG A 285 -8.51 5.72 -32.88
N PRO A 286 -8.38 5.73 -31.55
CA PRO A 286 -7.08 5.79 -30.91
C PRO A 286 -6.31 4.49 -31.16
N VAL A 287 -5.04 4.60 -31.55
CA VAL A 287 -4.13 3.47 -31.80
C VAL A 287 -2.91 3.47 -30.89
N GLY A 288 -2.71 4.54 -30.10
CA GLY A 288 -1.61 4.63 -29.15
C GLY A 288 -1.41 6.04 -28.60
N LEU A 289 -0.31 6.21 -27.87
CA LEU A 289 0.20 7.49 -27.37
C LEU A 289 1.61 7.76 -27.88
N LEU A 290 1.90 8.99 -28.26
CA LEU A 290 3.25 9.45 -28.59
C LEU A 290 3.78 10.33 -27.46
N PRO A 291 4.59 9.82 -26.52
CA PRO A 291 5.33 10.65 -25.58
C PRO A 291 6.46 11.39 -26.29
N PHE A 292 6.60 12.68 -26.07
CA PHE A 292 7.67 13.49 -26.66
C PHE A 292 9.07 12.91 -26.40
N ARG A 293 9.30 12.34 -25.22
CA ARG A 293 10.57 11.67 -24.87
C ARG A 293 10.95 10.55 -25.86
N CYS A 294 9.99 9.88 -26.49
CA CYS A 294 10.27 8.83 -27.46
C CYS A 294 10.84 9.45 -28.74
N VAL A 295 10.29 10.58 -29.20
CA VAL A 295 10.79 11.35 -30.32
C VAL A 295 12.18 11.93 -30.03
N ALA A 296 12.38 12.48 -28.83
CA ALA A 296 13.65 13.05 -28.40
C ALA A 296 14.83 12.06 -28.38
N ASN A 297 14.52 10.77 -28.24
CA ASN A 297 15.51 9.69 -28.27
C ASN A 297 15.91 9.25 -29.70
N VAL A 298 15.19 9.71 -30.74
CA VAL A 298 15.51 9.39 -32.15
C VAL A 298 16.52 10.41 -32.68
N PRO A 299 17.62 9.97 -33.29
CA PRO A 299 18.57 10.88 -33.95
C PRO A 299 17.89 11.77 -35.01
N ARG A 300 18.24 13.06 -35.06
CA ARG A 300 17.59 14.04 -35.95
C ARG A 300 17.66 13.67 -37.43
N ASN A 301 18.74 13.01 -37.87
CA ASN A 301 18.93 12.55 -39.22
C ASN A 301 17.96 11.42 -39.63
N GLU A 302 17.22 10.84 -38.71
CA GLU A 302 16.22 9.82 -38.99
C GLU A 302 14.79 10.38 -39.00
N TRP A 303 14.55 11.63 -38.61
CA TRP A 303 13.22 12.20 -38.46
C TRP A 303 12.39 12.27 -39.71
N ASP A 304 13.03 12.45 -40.87
CA ASP A 304 12.34 12.49 -42.18
C ASP A 304 11.88 11.10 -42.65
N THR A 305 12.49 10.04 -42.13
CA THR A 305 12.20 8.66 -42.52
C THR A 305 11.37 7.91 -41.51
N ARG A 306 11.53 8.24 -40.22
CA ARG A 306 10.77 7.64 -39.11
C ARG A 306 9.39 8.26 -38.98
N ARG A 307 8.39 7.40 -38.72
CA ARG A 307 7.00 7.81 -38.53
C ARG A 307 6.60 7.73 -37.07
N VAL A 308 5.50 8.39 -36.70
CA VAL A 308 4.91 8.37 -35.38
C VAL A 308 4.66 6.94 -34.88
N ARG A 309 4.15 6.05 -35.76
CA ARG A 309 3.91 4.63 -35.42
C ARG A 309 5.16 3.86 -34.97
N ASP A 310 6.35 4.29 -35.38
CA ASP A 310 7.61 3.64 -35.02
C ASP A 310 8.08 4.02 -33.61
N CYS A 311 7.48 5.05 -33.02
CA CYS A 311 7.83 5.63 -31.73
C CYS A 311 6.69 5.66 -30.72
N GLN A 312 5.44 5.38 -31.13
CA GLN A 312 4.28 5.40 -30.24
C GLN A 312 4.29 4.21 -29.27
N LEU A 313 3.65 4.38 -28.12
CA LEU A 313 3.25 3.31 -27.25
C LEU A 313 1.91 2.74 -27.76
N GLY A 314 1.82 1.43 -27.91
CA GLY A 314 0.59 0.75 -28.32
C GLY A 314 -0.49 0.76 -27.24
N LEU A 315 -1.72 0.36 -27.61
CA LEU A 315 -2.85 0.30 -26.66
C LEU A 315 -2.64 -0.74 -25.53
N ASP A 316 -1.78 -1.71 -25.73
CA ASP A 316 -1.35 -2.70 -24.73
C ASP A 316 -0.36 -2.14 -23.69
N GLU A 317 0.28 -1.03 -23.99
CA GLU A 317 1.25 -0.35 -23.12
C GLU A 317 0.66 0.88 -22.39
N VAL A 318 -0.57 1.27 -22.73
CA VAL A 318 -1.20 2.53 -22.28
C VAL A 318 -2.56 2.24 -21.66
N PRO A 319 -2.90 2.81 -20.50
CA PRO A 319 -4.24 2.74 -19.94
C PRO A 319 -5.29 3.28 -20.91
N VAL A 320 -6.35 2.49 -21.14
CA VAL A 320 -7.52 2.88 -21.93
C VAL A 320 -8.71 2.96 -21.00
N LEU A 321 -9.09 4.17 -20.62
CA LEU A 321 -10.07 4.49 -19.59
C LEU A 321 -11.41 4.87 -20.23
N ARG A 322 -12.48 4.74 -19.46
CA ARG A 322 -13.83 5.17 -19.85
C ARG A 322 -14.18 6.50 -19.23
N GLU A 323 -15.00 7.29 -19.91
CA GLU A 323 -15.46 8.59 -19.39
C GLU A 323 -16.19 8.48 -18.04
N ASP A 324 -16.94 7.41 -17.82
CA ASP A 324 -17.76 7.19 -16.62
C ASP A 324 -17.02 6.49 -15.48
N GLU A 325 -15.76 6.11 -15.70
CA GLU A 325 -14.88 5.49 -14.71
C GLU A 325 -14.54 6.44 -13.58
N GLU A 326 -14.32 5.90 -12.36
CA GLU A 326 -13.93 6.73 -11.22
C GLU A 326 -12.47 7.20 -11.34
N ALA A 327 -12.22 8.46 -11.01
CA ALA A 327 -10.90 9.06 -11.08
C ALA A 327 -9.88 8.39 -10.13
N VAL A 328 -10.36 7.71 -9.08
CA VAL A 328 -9.52 6.92 -8.16
C VAL A 328 -8.94 5.71 -8.87
N ASP A 329 -9.76 4.97 -9.64
CA ASP A 329 -9.33 3.79 -10.38
C ASP A 329 -8.37 4.18 -11.50
N ALA A 330 -8.73 5.24 -12.24
CA ALA A 330 -7.85 5.83 -13.24
C ALA A 330 -6.48 6.23 -12.68
N LEU A 331 -6.41 6.80 -11.46
CA LEU A 331 -5.14 7.15 -10.82
C LEU A 331 -4.27 5.91 -10.57
N ALA A 332 -4.88 4.80 -10.15
CA ALA A 332 -4.15 3.55 -9.91
C ALA A 332 -3.52 3.02 -11.22
N GLU A 333 -4.27 3.00 -12.32
CA GLU A 333 -3.78 2.57 -13.63
C GLU A 333 -2.71 3.51 -14.19
N LEU A 334 -2.94 4.82 -14.13
CA LEU A 334 -1.99 5.83 -14.61
C LEU A 334 -0.67 5.81 -13.84
N SER A 335 -0.72 5.53 -12.53
CA SER A 335 0.48 5.47 -11.67
C SER A 335 1.41 4.31 -12.02
N THR A 336 0.89 3.25 -12.64
CA THR A 336 1.67 2.09 -13.09
C THR A 336 2.10 2.18 -14.55
N SER A 337 1.54 3.12 -15.31
CA SER A 337 1.79 3.28 -16.74
C SER A 337 3.12 3.96 -17.06
N ARG A 338 3.68 3.66 -18.25
CA ARG A 338 4.94 4.22 -18.76
C ARG A 338 4.83 5.69 -19.19
N GLY A 339 4.29 6.56 -18.39
CA GLY A 339 4.23 7.98 -18.77
C GLY A 339 3.18 8.77 -18.03
N GLY A 340 2.40 8.09 -17.17
CA GLY A 340 1.38 8.74 -16.36
C GLY A 340 0.25 9.38 -17.19
N HIS A 341 0.01 8.89 -18.43
CA HIS A 341 -1.06 9.33 -19.31
C HIS A 341 -1.91 8.15 -19.73
N GLY A 342 -3.20 8.36 -19.93
CA GLY A 342 -4.17 7.39 -20.42
C GLY A 342 -5.08 8.00 -21.49
N LEU A 343 -5.52 7.16 -22.42
CA LEU A 343 -6.52 7.50 -23.42
C LEU A 343 -7.90 7.34 -22.83
N VAL A 344 -8.77 8.32 -23.05
CA VAL A 344 -10.18 8.20 -22.65
C VAL A 344 -11.01 7.94 -23.89
N VAL A 345 -11.76 6.84 -23.87
CA VAL A 345 -12.56 6.40 -25.01
C VAL A 345 -14.05 6.40 -24.69
N SER A 346 -14.84 6.76 -25.70
CA SER A 346 -16.29 6.66 -25.70
C SER A 346 -16.74 6.08 -27.04
N ASN A 347 -17.50 4.99 -27.01
CA ASN A 347 -17.97 4.29 -28.21
C ASN A 347 -16.86 3.99 -29.24
N SER A 348 -15.70 3.53 -28.77
CA SER A 348 -14.50 3.23 -29.59
C SER A 348 -13.83 4.44 -30.26
N HIS A 349 -14.25 5.66 -29.93
CA HIS A 349 -13.63 6.90 -30.40
C HIS A 349 -12.87 7.58 -29.26
N LEU A 350 -11.86 8.37 -29.62
CA LEU A 350 -11.13 9.17 -28.63
C LEU A 350 -12.04 10.28 -28.09
N ALA A 351 -12.31 10.24 -26.78
CA ALA A 351 -13.06 11.28 -26.07
C ALA A 351 -12.13 12.29 -25.38
N GLY A 352 -10.91 11.87 -25.02
CA GLY A 352 -9.96 12.74 -24.35
C GLY A 352 -8.66 12.03 -23.98
N ILE A 353 -7.83 12.77 -23.27
CA ILE A 353 -6.61 12.26 -22.59
C ILE A 353 -6.65 12.68 -21.13
N VAL A 354 -6.15 11.84 -20.25
CA VAL A 354 -6.01 12.15 -18.85
C VAL A 354 -4.61 11.81 -18.36
N SER A 355 -4.06 12.64 -17.48
CA SER A 355 -2.75 12.43 -16.88
C SER A 355 -2.81 12.44 -15.36
N THR A 356 -1.76 11.91 -14.72
CA THR A 356 -1.59 12.05 -13.27
C THR A 356 -1.56 13.52 -12.82
N SER A 357 -1.10 14.44 -13.68
CA SER A 357 -1.10 15.88 -13.42
C SER A 357 -2.50 16.49 -13.45
N ASP A 358 -3.40 15.98 -14.29
CA ASP A 358 -4.79 16.44 -14.35
C ASP A 358 -5.53 16.04 -13.07
N LEU A 359 -5.31 14.81 -12.61
CA LEU A 359 -5.84 14.33 -11.33
C LEU A 359 -5.27 15.13 -10.15
N ALA A 360 -3.97 15.45 -10.16
CA ALA A 360 -3.36 16.29 -9.13
C ALA A 360 -3.97 17.70 -9.11
N ARG A 361 -4.18 18.33 -10.27
CA ARG A 361 -4.87 19.63 -10.38
C ARG A 361 -6.32 19.58 -9.86
N ALA A 362 -7.04 18.50 -10.14
CA ALA A 362 -8.38 18.31 -9.61
C ALA A 362 -8.40 18.20 -8.08
N LEU A 363 -7.37 17.61 -7.47
CA LEU A 363 -7.18 17.55 -6.02
C LEU A 363 -6.95 18.95 -5.42
N GLU A 364 -6.18 19.81 -6.11
CA GLU A 364 -5.87 21.17 -5.66
C GLU A 364 -7.06 22.13 -5.86
N ALA A 365 -7.79 21.98 -6.97
CA ALA A 365 -8.90 22.87 -7.36
C ALA A 365 -10.17 22.68 -6.52
N ARG A 366 -10.35 21.54 -5.84
CA ARG A 366 -11.49 21.37 -4.94
C ARG A 366 -11.31 22.26 -3.71
N PRO A 367 -12.18 23.27 -3.51
CA PRO A 367 -12.15 24.02 -2.27
C PRO A 367 -12.33 23.01 -1.12
N ARG A 368 -11.52 23.17 -0.07
CA ARG A 368 -11.72 22.46 1.20
C ARG A 368 -13.17 22.72 1.60
N ARG A 369 -14.07 21.79 1.34
CA ARG A 369 -15.45 21.90 1.81
C ARG A 369 -15.37 22.01 3.32
N GLY A 370 -15.44 23.27 3.79
CA GLY A 370 -15.67 23.57 5.18
C GLY A 370 -16.98 22.88 5.59
N VAL A 371 -17.01 22.43 6.82
CA VAL A 371 -18.18 21.96 7.55
C VAL A 371 -19.41 22.76 7.10
N PRO A 372 -20.56 22.12 6.75
CA PRO A 372 -21.80 22.85 6.51
C PRO A 372 -22.04 23.73 7.73
N GLY A 373 -22.01 25.04 7.51
CA GLY A 373 -22.23 26.03 8.55
C GLY A 373 -23.56 25.77 9.24
N ARG A 374 -23.56 25.79 10.55
CA ARG A 374 -24.77 26.02 11.34
C ARG A 374 -25.49 27.22 10.70
N GLU A 375 -26.68 27.01 10.20
CA GLU A 375 -27.58 28.12 9.88
C GLU A 375 -27.65 29.06 11.10
N PRO A 376 -27.48 30.37 10.90
CA PRO A 376 -27.70 31.30 12.00
C PRO A 376 -29.17 31.25 12.37
N THR A 377 -29.49 30.82 13.56
CA THR A 377 -30.81 30.92 14.20
C THR A 377 -31.19 32.38 14.14
N ARG A 378 -32.16 32.74 13.28
CA ARG A 378 -32.80 34.06 13.28
C ARG A 378 -33.57 34.19 14.59
N ALA A 379 -33.18 35.17 15.38
CA ALA A 379 -33.96 35.70 16.49
C ALA A 379 -35.21 36.43 16.02
#